data_d7e2a8990cb97de6b486a92c49e7fdac
#
_entry.id   d7e2a8990cb97de6b486a92c49e7fdac
#
_cell.length_a   1.000
_cell.length_b   1.000
_cell.length_c   1.000
_cell.angle_alpha   90.00
_cell.angle_beta   90.00
_cell.angle_gamma   90.00
#
_symmetry.space_group_name_H-M   'P 1'
#
loop_
_entity.id
_entity.type
_entity.pdbx_description
1 polymer ?
#
loop_
_entity_poly.entity_id
_entity_poly.type
_entity_poly.pdbx_seq_one_letter_code
_entity_poly.pdbx_strand_id
1 'polypeptide(L)'
;MDPHFWKGRKVFVTGHTGFKGSWLSLWLQRLSAQVVGYSLPAPTNPSLFEVAGVASGMVSIVGDVRDFPRLRESLEKHRPEIVFHLAAQSVV
;
A
#
# COMPACT_ATOMS: atom_id res chain seq x y z
N MET A 1 -16.63 7.71 4.55
CA MET A 1 -15.58 7.39 5.53
C MET A 1 -15.33 8.58 6.43
N ASP A 2 -15.23 8.35 7.72
CA ASP A 2 -14.97 9.42 8.68
C ASP A 2 -13.48 9.81 8.62
N PRO A 3 -13.14 11.05 8.20
CA PRO A 3 -11.73 11.46 8.12
C PRO A 3 -11.04 11.51 9.48
N HIS A 4 -11.77 11.72 10.57
CA HIS A 4 -11.18 11.70 11.90
C HIS A 4 -10.70 10.32 12.32
N PHE A 5 -11.37 9.27 11.88
CA PHE A 5 -10.95 7.90 12.16
C PHE A 5 -9.57 7.61 11.54
N TRP A 6 -9.32 8.10 10.33
CA TRP A 6 -8.12 7.75 9.58
C TRP A 6 -6.91 8.63 9.90
N LYS A 7 -7.14 9.80 10.45
CA LYS A 7 -6.06 10.74 10.74
C LYS A 7 -5.02 10.15 11.67
N GLY A 8 -3.78 10.05 11.19
CA GLY A 8 -2.66 9.51 11.96
C GLY A 8 -2.65 8.00 12.12
N ARG A 9 -3.66 7.28 11.61
CA ARG A 9 -3.69 5.82 11.65
C ARG A 9 -2.64 5.23 10.73
N LYS A 10 -1.95 4.21 11.20
CA LYS A 10 -0.99 3.48 10.35
C LYS A 10 -1.72 2.37 9.60
N VAL A 11 -1.69 2.46 8.28
CA VAL A 11 -2.38 1.54 7.39
C VAL A 11 -1.37 0.87 6.48
N PHE A 12 -1.43 -0.44 6.40
CA PHE A 12 -0.57 -1.23 5.54
C PHE A 12 -1.38 -1.76 4.37
N VAL A 13 -0.91 -1.49 3.14
CA VAL A 13 -1.61 -1.89 1.92
C VAL A 13 -0.70 -2.79 1.10
N THR A 14 -1.10 -4.04 0.89
CA THR A 14 -0.42 -4.89 -0.08
C THR A 14 -1.05 -4.68 -1.45
N GLY A 15 -0.21 -4.63 -2.49
CA GLY A 15 -0.69 -4.39 -3.85
C GLY A 15 -0.96 -2.92 -4.17
N HIS A 16 -0.28 -2.02 -3.49
CA HIS A 16 -0.47 -0.57 -3.66
C HIS A 16 -0.05 -0.06 -5.04
N THR A 17 0.73 -0.82 -5.80
CA THR A 17 1.13 -0.42 -7.15
C THR A 17 0.09 -0.77 -8.22
N GLY A 18 -0.87 -1.63 -7.89
CA GLY A 18 -1.98 -1.93 -8.78
C GLY A 18 -3.02 -0.81 -8.79
N PHE A 19 -4.01 -0.93 -9.68
CA PHE A 19 -5.02 0.12 -9.87
C PHE A 19 -5.82 0.40 -8.59
N LYS A 20 -6.40 -0.66 -7.99
CA LYS A 20 -7.20 -0.51 -6.78
C LYS A 20 -6.36 -0.07 -5.59
N GLY A 21 -5.18 -0.65 -5.44
CA GLY A 21 -4.28 -0.32 -4.35
C GLY A 21 -3.76 1.10 -4.43
N SER A 22 -3.48 1.59 -5.64
CA SER A 22 -3.06 2.97 -5.86
C SER A 22 -4.16 3.96 -5.49
N TRP A 23 -5.40 3.72 -5.91
CA TRP A 23 -6.55 4.54 -5.55
C TRP A 23 -6.77 4.58 -4.04
N LEU A 24 -6.75 3.42 -3.41
CA LEU A 24 -6.93 3.33 -1.95
C LEU A 24 -5.82 4.07 -1.21
N SER A 25 -4.58 3.87 -1.63
CA SER A 25 -3.42 4.53 -1.01
C SER A 25 -3.50 6.05 -1.12
N LEU A 26 -3.89 6.55 -2.29
CA LEU A 26 -4.06 7.98 -2.49
C LEU A 26 -5.18 8.56 -1.62
N TRP A 27 -6.30 7.85 -1.55
CA TRP A 27 -7.43 8.27 -0.72
C TRP A 27 -7.07 8.29 0.75
N LEU A 28 -6.41 7.24 1.24
CA LEU A 28 -5.96 7.18 2.64
C LEU A 28 -5.00 8.31 2.98
N GLN A 29 -4.10 8.66 2.05
CA GLN A 29 -3.21 9.81 2.24
C GLN A 29 -4.00 11.11 2.39
N ARG A 30 -5.06 11.28 1.60
CA ARG A 30 -5.92 12.46 1.70
C ARG A 30 -6.70 12.52 2.99
N LEU A 31 -6.94 11.37 3.62
CA LEU A 31 -7.56 11.29 4.93
C LEU A 31 -6.53 11.41 6.07
N SER A 32 -5.30 11.74 5.73
CA SER A 32 -4.19 11.94 6.66
C SER A 32 -3.75 10.67 7.40
N ALA A 33 -4.02 9.52 6.84
CA ALA A 33 -3.49 8.26 7.33
C ALA A 33 -2.01 8.13 6.97
N GLN A 34 -1.27 7.38 7.76
CA GLN A 34 0.12 7.03 7.46
C GLN A 34 0.11 5.70 6.70
N VAL A 35 0.40 5.76 5.41
CA VAL A 35 0.26 4.60 4.53
C VAL A 35 1.62 3.97 4.27
N VAL A 36 1.69 2.66 4.47
CA VAL A 36 2.84 1.83 4.10
C VAL A 36 2.35 0.83 3.06
N GLY A 37 2.95 0.85 1.89
CA GLY A 37 2.61 -0.08 0.81
C GLY A 37 3.69 -1.15 0.65
N TYR A 38 3.27 -2.35 0.30
CA TYR A 38 4.15 -3.48 0.03
C TYR A 38 3.64 -4.19 -1.21
N SER A 39 4.42 -4.20 -2.28
CA SER A 39 3.99 -4.77 -3.54
C SER A 39 5.17 -4.99 -4.48
N LEU A 40 4.95 -5.82 -5.48
CA LEU A 40 5.85 -5.87 -6.63
C LEU A 40 5.80 -4.52 -7.37
N PRO A 41 6.77 -4.24 -8.25
CA PRO A 41 6.73 -3.02 -9.08
C PRO A 41 5.42 -2.92 -9.87
N ALA A 42 5.04 -1.70 -10.25
CA ALA A 42 3.83 -1.46 -11.00
C ALA A 42 3.77 -2.32 -12.27
N PRO A 43 2.65 -3.01 -12.52
CA PRO A 43 2.56 -3.98 -13.61
C PRO A 43 2.42 -3.34 -14.99
N THR A 44 2.08 -2.06 -15.06
CA THR A 44 1.87 -1.34 -16.32
C THR A 44 2.70 -0.06 -16.36
N ASN A 45 3.05 0.38 -17.57
CA ASN A 45 3.78 1.61 -17.78
C ASN A 45 3.14 2.40 -18.94
N PRO A 46 2.53 3.60 -18.71
CA PRO A 46 2.40 4.23 -17.40
C PRO A 46 1.35 3.57 -16.52
N SER A 47 1.50 3.70 -15.21
CA SER A 47 0.56 3.18 -14.24
C SER A 47 -0.09 4.33 -13.46
N LEU A 48 -1.26 4.07 -12.88
CA LEU A 48 -1.90 5.04 -11.99
C LEU A 48 -0.95 5.40 -10.82
N PHE A 49 -0.26 4.42 -10.30
CA PHE A 49 0.69 4.61 -9.19
C PHE A 49 1.75 5.67 -9.54
N GLU A 50 2.34 5.59 -10.73
CA GLU A 50 3.36 6.53 -11.17
C GLU A 50 2.76 7.87 -11.58
N VAL A 51 1.70 7.85 -12.38
CA VAL A 51 1.09 9.06 -12.93
C VAL A 51 0.52 9.95 -11.85
N ALA A 52 -0.11 9.35 -10.83
CA ALA A 52 -0.70 10.12 -9.73
C ALA A 52 0.31 10.47 -8.63
N GLY A 53 1.55 10.02 -8.73
CA GLY A 53 2.57 10.30 -7.72
C GLY A 53 2.22 9.70 -6.36
N VAL A 54 1.60 8.54 -6.33
CA VAL A 54 1.06 7.94 -5.10
C VAL A 54 2.15 7.72 -4.07
N ALA A 55 3.35 7.33 -4.49
CA ALA A 55 4.45 7.03 -3.57
C ALA A 55 4.97 8.26 -2.83
N SER A 56 4.70 9.47 -3.30
CA SER A 56 5.28 10.69 -2.73
C SER A 56 4.81 10.97 -1.30
N GLY A 57 3.64 10.48 -0.92
CA GLY A 57 3.06 10.71 0.41
C GLY A 57 2.98 9.45 1.28
N MET A 58 3.72 8.40 0.95
CA MET A 58 3.66 7.14 1.68
C MET A 58 5.02 6.46 1.72
N VAL A 59 5.16 5.45 2.57
CA VAL A 59 6.30 4.53 2.53
C VAL A 59 5.95 3.42 1.52
N SER A 60 6.75 3.31 0.47
CA SER A 60 6.52 2.31 -0.57
C SER A 60 7.65 1.28 -0.55
N ILE A 61 7.28 0.03 -0.30
CA ILE A 61 8.22 -1.09 -0.21
C ILE A 61 7.99 -2.02 -1.40
N VAL A 62 9.07 -2.31 -2.13
CA VAL A 62 9.00 -3.31 -3.20
C VAL A 62 9.27 -4.68 -2.59
N GLY A 63 8.32 -5.57 -2.74
CA GLY A 63 8.44 -6.94 -2.24
C GLY A 63 7.28 -7.80 -2.72
N ASP A 64 7.49 -9.11 -2.64
CA ASP A 64 6.49 -10.11 -3.01
C ASP A 64 5.79 -10.59 -1.74
N VAL A 65 4.45 -10.66 -1.76
CA VAL A 65 3.67 -11.13 -0.61
C VAL A 65 3.96 -12.62 -0.30
N ARG A 66 4.54 -13.35 -1.25
CA ARG A 66 4.98 -14.73 -1.05
C ARG A 66 6.30 -14.83 -0.29
N ASP A 67 7.05 -13.73 -0.20
CA ASP A 67 8.26 -13.66 0.61
C ASP A 67 7.86 -13.36 2.06
N PHE A 68 7.46 -14.40 2.78
CA PHE A 68 6.93 -14.26 4.13
C PHE A 68 7.90 -13.62 5.11
N PRO A 69 9.19 -13.97 5.13
CA PRO A 69 10.13 -13.32 6.05
C PRO A 69 10.20 -11.80 5.84
N ARG A 70 10.23 -11.36 4.58
CA ARG A 70 10.30 -9.94 4.26
C ARG A 70 9.00 -9.22 4.59
N LEU A 71 7.87 -9.83 4.28
CA LEU A 71 6.55 -9.27 4.61
C LEU A 71 6.38 -9.14 6.12
N ARG A 72 6.73 -10.19 6.85
CA ARG A 72 6.67 -10.20 8.31
C ARG A 72 7.56 -9.11 8.92
N GLU A 73 8.78 -8.97 8.42
CA GLU A 73 9.70 -7.93 8.87
C GLU A 73 9.11 -6.53 8.65
N SER A 74 8.50 -6.31 7.48
CA SER A 74 7.85 -5.03 7.16
C SER A 74 6.69 -4.73 8.10
N LEU A 75 5.86 -5.73 8.40
CA LEU A 75 4.75 -5.58 9.33
C LEU A 75 5.25 -5.29 10.76
N GLU A 76 6.27 -5.99 11.20
CA GLU A 76 6.84 -5.78 12.52
C GLU A 76 7.47 -4.39 12.67
N LYS A 77 8.15 -3.94 11.61
CA LYS A 77 8.81 -2.63 11.61
C LYS A 77 7.81 -1.49 11.68
N HIS A 78 6.74 -1.57 10.92
CA HIS A 78 5.78 -0.47 10.78
C HIS A 78 4.59 -0.55 11.73
N ARG A 79 4.30 -1.72 12.27
CA ARG A 79 3.23 -1.96 13.24
C ARG A 79 1.91 -1.29 12.85
N PRO A 80 1.34 -1.66 11.70
CA PRO A 80 0.10 -1.03 11.26
C PRO A 80 -1.08 -1.41 12.16
N GLU A 81 -2.04 -0.51 12.25
CA GLU A 81 -3.30 -0.76 12.95
C GLU A 81 -4.30 -1.47 12.04
N ILE A 82 -4.22 -1.21 10.74
CA ILE A 82 -5.16 -1.72 9.73
C ILE A 82 -4.36 -2.22 8.55
N VAL A 83 -4.76 -3.38 8.02
CA VAL A 83 -4.14 -3.96 6.83
C VAL A 83 -5.20 -4.18 5.76
N PHE A 84 -4.95 -3.63 4.57
CA PHE A 84 -5.72 -3.94 3.36
C PHE A 84 -4.86 -4.83 2.47
N HIS A 85 -5.31 -6.05 2.24
CA HIS A 85 -4.59 -7.01 1.43
C HIS A 85 -5.19 -7.06 0.02
N LEU A 86 -4.61 -6.29 -0.90
CA LEU A 86 -5.07 -6.21 -2.29
C LEU A 86 -4.11 -6.86 -3.28
N ALA A 87 -2.99 -7.37 -2.81
CA ALA A 87 -2.07 -8.09 -3.68
C ALA A 87 -2.73 -9.37 -4.19
N ALA A 88 -2.85 -9.48 -5.50
CA ALA A 88 -3.37 -10.69 -6.13
C ALA A 88 -2.21 -11.60 -6.49
N GLN A 89 -2.33 -12.88 -6.13
CA GLN A 89 -1.46 -13.89 -6.68
C GLN A 89 -2.08 -14.36 -7.99
N SER A 90 -1.27 -14.36 -9.05
CA SER A 90 -1.71 -14.93 -10.31
C SER A 90 -1.87 -16.44 -10.11
N VAL A 91 -3.11 -16.90 -10.23
CA VAL A 91 -3.41 -18.33 -10.26
C VAL A 91 -3.50 -18.72 -11.73
N VAL A 92 -2.51 -19.39 -12.16
CA VAL A 92 -2.46 -19.85 -13.55
C VAL A 92 -2.83 -21.32 -13.60
#